data_019ac5e843cf446265492b74165b00e9
#
_entry.id   019ac5e843cf446265492b74165b00e9
#
_cell.length_a   1.000
_cell.length_b   1.000
_cell.length_c   1.000
_cell.angle_alpha   90.00
_cell.angle_beta   90.00
_cell.angle_gamma   90.00
#
_symmetry.space_group_name_H-M   'P 1'
#
loop_
_entity.id
_entity.type
_entity.pdbx_description
1 polymer ?
#
loop_
_entity_poly.entity_id
_entity_poly.type
_entity_poly.pdbx_seq_one_letter_code
_entity_poly.pdbx_strand_id
1 'polypeptide(L)'
;LMDENRVLAYYGLKKINRQPRAGLEAILSYANVKHEERISDKLYFNRELTLSDLVFLIGPRINAAGRMESGRLSVELLKAKKMADAVEVAAKIEEHNKDRKQKDKEITKQAFEQLKNDKSQIGKKTTVVFNTDWHKGVIGIVASRLVESYYKPTIVFTQNDGLITGSARSVKDFDIYTIIESCSHLLTHFGGHKFAAGLSLKPEN
;
A
#
# COMPACT_ATOMS: atom_id res chain seq x y z
N LEU A 1 17.77 5.57 -0.43
CA LEU A 1 18.37 5.18 0.84
C LEU A 1 19.49 6.14 1.21
N MET A 2 19.52 6.57 2.45
CA MET A 2 20.51 7.52 2.98
C MET A 2 21.12 6.93 4.25
N ASP A 3 22.30 7.41 4.57
CA ASP A 3 23.04 7.13 5.81
C ASP A 3 23.12 5.63 6.16
N GLU A 4 22.92 5.26 7.39
CA GLU A 4 22.98 3.88 7.92
C GLU A 4 22.03 2.92 7.19
N ASN A 5 20.91 3.42 6.67
CA ASN A 5 19.97 2.61 5.90
C ASN A 5 20.59 2.01 4.63
N ARG A 6 21.57 2.68 4.02
CA ARG A 6 22.32 2.13 2.86
C ARG A 6 23.13 0.91 3.27
N VAL A 7 23.78 0.99 4.43
CA VAL A 7 24.63 -0.10 4.97
C VAL A 7 23.76 -1.30 5.33
N LEU A 8 22.65 -1.07 6.05
CA LEU A 8 21.70 -2.11 6.42
C LEU A 8 21.08 -2.79 5.18
N ALA A 9 20.69 -2.00 4.19
CA ALA A 9 20.11 -2.53 2.95
C ALA A 9 21.15 -3.37 2.15
N TYR A 10 22.39 -2.92 2.06
CA TYR A 10 23.47 -3.65 1.37
C TYR A 10 23.70 -5.02 2.01
N TYR A 11 23.97 -5.06 3.31
CA TYR A 11 24.25 -6.32 4.00
C TYR A 11 22.99 -7.20 4.10
N GLY A 12 21.82 -6.60 4.31
CA GLY A 12 20.55 -7.29 4.32
C GLY A 12 20.26 -7.99 2.99
N LEU A 13 20.42 -7.28 1.87
CA LEU A 13 20.24 -7.83 0.53
C LEU A 13 21.23 -8.95 0.22
N LYS A 14 22.50 -8.77 0.58
CA LYS A 14 23.53 -9.80 0.44
C LYS A 14 23.19 -11.06 1.22
N LYS A 15 22.67 -10.89 2.46
CA LYS A 15 22.22 -12.03 3.29
C LYS A 15 21.01 -12.73 2.68
N ILE A 16 20.00 -11.98 2.18
CA ILE A 16 18.81 -12.54 1.54
C ILE A 16 19.20 -13.36 0.31
N ASN A 17 20.13 -12.88 -0.51
CA ASN A 17 20.60 -13.60 -1.70
C ASN A 17 21.36 -14.89 -1.40
N ARG A 18 21.93 -15.03 -0.20
CA ARG A 18 22.75 -16.20 0.18
C ARG A 18 22.02 -17.16 1.11
N GLN A 19 21.30 -16.63 2.07
CA GLN A 19 20.62 -17.38 3.13
C GLN A 19 19.35 -16.66 3.57
N PRO A 20 18.28 -16.71 2.77
CA PRO A 20 17.02 -16.09 3.12
C PRO A 20 16.39 -16.75 4.35
N ARG A 21 15.54 -16.03 5.06
CA ARG A 21 14.63 -16.61 6.03
C ARG A 21 13.49 -17.33 5.31
N ALA A 22 12.94 -18.37 5.92
CA ALA A 22 11.82 -19.13 5.38
C ALA A 22 10.64 -18.26 4.91
N GLY A 23 10.29 -17.22 5.66
CA GLY A 23 9.22 -16.29 5.27
C GLY A 23 9.51 -15.50 3.99
N LEU A 24 10.76 -15.10 3.75
CA LEU A 24 11.15 -14.42 2.52
C LEU A 24 11.16 -15.36 1.33
N GLU A 25 11.65 -16.58 1.51
CA GLU A 25 11.62 -17.62 0.49
C GLU A 25 10.18 -17.95 0.09
N ALA A 26 9.31 -18.20 1.07
CA ALA A 26 7.91 -18.53 0.84
C ALA A 26 7.16 -17.42 0.09
N ILE A 27 7.34 -16.16 0.45
CA ILE A 27 6.63 -15.05 -0.21
C ILE A 27 7.19 -14.76 -1.62
N LEU A 28 8.48 -14.93 -1.83
CA LEU A 28 9.14 -14.73 -3.12
C LEU A 28 8.75 -15.79 -4.15
N SER A 29 8.40 -17.00 -3.72
CA SER A 29 7.92 -18.05 -4.63
C SER A 29 6.71 -17.62 -5.45
N TYR A 30 5.83 -16.78 -4.88
CA TYR A 30 4.68 -16.17 -5.59
C TYR A 30 5.07 -15.09 -6.62
N ALA A 31 6.34 -14.70 -6.65
CA ALA A 31 6.89 -13.79 -7.64
C ALA A 31 7.84 -14.49 -8.63
N ASN A 32 7.75 -15.83 -8.75
CA ASN A 32 8.63 -16.66 -9.57
C ASN A 32 10.12 -16.56 -9.21
N VAL A 33 10.42 -16.19 -7.96
CA VAL A 33 11.77 -16.24 -7.39
C VAL A 33 11.83 -17.48 -6.51
N LYS A 34 12.52 -18.52 -6.98
CA LYS A 34 12.54 -19.84 -6.35
C LYS A 34 13.96 -20.23 -5.97
N HIS A 35 14.06 -21.08 -4.94
CA HIS A 35 15.30 -21.75 -4.65
C HIS A 35 15.77 -22.56 -5.85
N GLU A 36 17.05 -22.51 -6.13
CA GLU A 36 17.69 -23.31 -7.18
C GLU A 36 18.96 -23.96 -6.60
N GLU A 37 19.01 -25.28 -6.64
CA GLU A 37 20.22 -26.01 -6.30
C GLU A 37 21.29 -25.71 -7.33
N ARG A 38 22.25 -24.88 -6.98
CA ARG A 38 23.36 -24.50 -7.86
C ARG A 38 24.66 -25.14 -7.44
N ILE A 39 25.45 -25.42 -8.45
CA ILE A 39 26.83 -25.91 -8.34
C ILE A 39 27.79 -24.84 -7.77
N SER A 40 27.37 -23.58 -7.61
CA SER A 40 28.18 -22.50 -7.07
C SER A 40 27.58 -21.84 -5.83
N ASP A 41 28.37 -21.74 -4.76
CA ASP A 41 28.02 -21.25 -3.41
C ASP A 41 27.55 -19.79 -3.29
N LYS A 42 27.16 -19.11 -4.36
CA LYS A 42 27.00 -17.66 -4.31
C LYS A 42 25.56 -17.14 -4.22
N LEU A 43 24.60 -17.89 -4.77
CA LEU A 43 23.20 -17.44 -4.81
C LEU A 43 22.26 -18.55 -4.36
N TYR A 44 21.26 -18.20 -3.55
CA TYR A 44 20.20 -19.12 -3.09
C TYR A 44 19.07 -19.24 -4.10
N PHE A 45 18.74 -18.14 -4.79
CA PHE A 45 17.64 -18.09 -5.75
C PHE A 45 18.11 -18.26 -7.20
N ASN A 46 17.16 -18.54 -8.08
CA ASN A 46 17.35 -18.64 -9.52
C ASN A 46 17.92 -17.39 -10.19
N ARG A 47 17.96 -16.26 -9.47
CA ARG A 47 18.65 -15.02 -9.87
C ARG A 47 19.03 -14.19 -8.65
N GLU A 48 19.94 -13.25 -8.84
CA GLU A 48 20.25 -12.26 -7.80
C GLU A 48 19.09 -11.28 -7.64
N LEU A 49 18.70 -11.06 -6.37
CA LEU A 49 17.72 -10.05 -6.02
C LEU A 49 18.38 -8.70 -5.86
N THR A 50 17.68 -7.68 -6.32
CA THR A 50 18.04 -6.27 -6.16
C THR A 50 17.19 -5.59 -5.09
N LEU A 51 17.53 -4.37 -4.72
CA LEU A 51 16.69 -3.56 -3.83
C LEU A 51 15.30 -3.32 -4.43
N SER A 52 15.22 -3.11 -5.75
CA SER A 52 13.95 -2.96 -6.46
C SER A 52 13.06 -4.18 -6.32
N ASP A 53 13.62 -5.39 -6.31
CA ASP A 53 12.85 -6.61 -6.07
C ASP A 53 12.21 -6.61 -4.68
N LEU A 54 12.93 -6.19 -3.64
CA LEU A 54 12.37 -6.09 -2.30
C LEU A 54 11.20 -5.09 -2.26
N VAL A 55 11.34 -3.95 -2.92
CA VAL A 55 10.33 -2.89 -2.97
C VAL A 55 9.09 -3.33 -3.77
N PHE A 56 9.28 -3.99 -4.91
CA PHE A 56 8.17 -4.29 -5.84
C PHE A 56 7.61 -5.71 -5.72
N LEU A 57 8.36 -6.66 -5.18
CA LEU A 57 7.87 -8.04 -5.01
C LEU A 57 7.43 -8.33 -3.58
N ILE A 58 8.19 -7.89 -2.57
CA ILE A 58 7.89 -8.17 -1.16
C ILE A 58 7.01 -7.06 -0.56
N GLY A 59 7.39 -5.80 -0.75
CA GLY A 59 6.71 -4.65 -0.14
C GLY A 59 5.20 -4.61 -0.36
N PRO A 60 4.67 -4.79 -1.60
CA PRO A 60 3.23 -4.79 -1.86
C PRO A 60 2.48 -5.91 -1.15
N ARG A 61 3.09 -7.09 -0.99
CA ARG A 61 2.51 -8.24 -0.29
C ARG A 61 2.42 -8.00 1.21
N ILE A 62 3.53 -7.57 1.82
CA ILE A 62 3.58 -7.19 3.23
C ILE A 62 2.55 -6.10 3.54
N ASN A 63 2.48 -5.06 2.70
CA ASN A 63 1.52 -3.97 2.87
C ASN A 63 0.07 -4.42 2.67
N ALA A 64 -0.19 -5.42 1.81
CA ALA A 64 -1.54 -5.91 1.56
C ALA A 64 -2.15 -6.54 2.81
N ALA A 65 -1.41 -7.30 3.59
CA ALA A 65 -1.89 -7.87 4.85
C ALA A 65 -2.44 -6.78 5.79
N GLY A 66 -1.69 -5.70 6.02
CA GLY A 66 -2.12 -4.59 6.88
C GLY A 66 -3.24 -3.72 6.32
N ARG A 67 -3.50 -3.78 5.01
CA ARG A 67 -4.59 -3.04 4.36
C ARG A 67 -5.90 -3.81 4.31
N MET A 68 -5.82 -5.14 4.17
CA MET A 68 -6.99 -6.01 3.99
C MET A 68 -7.50 -6.58 5.31
N GLU A 69 -6.59 -6.84 6.25
CA GLU A 69 -6.92 -7.42 7.56
C GLU A 69 -6.03 -6.86 8.66
N SER A 70 -4.89 -7.48 8.92
CA SER A 70 -3.98 -7.13 10.01
C SER A 70 -2.52 -7.27 9.61
N GLY A 71 -1.70 -6.29 9.97
CA GLY A 71 -0.24 -6.35 9.81
C GLY A 71 0.43 -7.48 10.59
N ARG A 72 -0.28 -8.16 11.49
CA ARG A 72 0.22 -9.28 12.29
C ARG A 72 0.73 -10.43 11.41
N LEU A 73 0.00 -10.78 10.33
CA LEU A 73 0.43 -11.80 9.38
C LEU A 73 1.81 -11.51 8.78
N SER A 74 2.10 -10.24 8.49
CA SER A 74 3.41 -9.85 7.98
C SER A 74 4.52 -10.06 9.01
N VAL A 75 4.25 -9.79 10.29
CA VAL A 75 5.20 -10.06 11.37
C VAL A 75 5.41 -11.56 11.57
N GLU A 76 4.34 -12.35 11.52
CA GLU A 76 4.40 -13.82 11.62
C GLU A 76 5.24 -14.40 10.48
N LEU A 77 5.01 -13.97 9.24
CA LEU A 77 5.81 -14.36 8.08
C LEU A 77 7.30 -14.08 8.30
N LEU A 78 7.64 -12.85 8.67
CA LEU A 78 9.04 -12.44 8.83
C LEU A 78 9.74 -13.13 10.02
N LYS A 79 8.98 -13.61 11.01
CA LYS A 79 9.48 -14.36 12.17
C LYS A 79 9.50 -15.87 11.96
N ALA A 80 8.83 -16.39 10.93
CA ALA A 80 8.74 -17.83 10.68
C ALA A 80 10.13 -18.45 10.55
N LYS A 81 10.36 -19.51 11.32
CA LYS A 81 11.61 -20.29 11.33
C LYS A 81 11.50 -21.56 10.49
N LYS A 82 10.31 -22.16 10.44
CA LYS A 82 10.03 -23.37 9.68
C LYS A 82 9.38 -23.00 8.35
N MET A 83 9.76 -23.71 7.29
CA MET A 83 9.20 -23.49 5.95
C MET A 83 7.71 -23.78 5.90
N ALA A 84 7.22 -24.82 6.58
CA ALA A 84 5.80 -25.15 6.61
C ALA A 84 4.94 -23.98 7.13
N ASP A 85 5.33 -23.39 8.26
CA ASP A 85 4.62 -22.23 8.85
C ASP A 85 4.69 -21.01 7.91
N ALA A 86 5.86 -20.80 7.29
CA ALA A 86 6.07 -19.69 6.35
C ALA A 86 5.19 -19.80 5.11
N VAL A 87 5.06 -20.99 4.55
CA VAL A 87 4.22 -21.25 3.36
C VAL A 87 2.75 -20.98 3.64
N GLU A 88 2.24 -21.41 4.80
CA GLU A 88 0.84 -21.17 5.19
C GLU A 88 0.54 -19.67 5.31
N VAL A 89 1.42 -18.92 6.01
CA VAL A 89 1.23 -17.48 6.19
C VAL A 89 1.42 -16.72 4.87
N ALA A 90 2.40 -17.12 4.05
CA ALA A 90 2.64 -16.51 2.74
C ALA A 90 1.43 -16.69 1.79
N ALA A 91 0.76 -17.85 1.84
CA ALA A 91 -0.45 -18.09 1.05
C ALA A 91 -1.58 -17.11 1.40
N LYS A 92 -1.84 -16.89 2.70
CA LYS A 92 -2.83 -15.91 3.17
C LYS A 92 -2.48 -14.48 2.72
N ILE A 93 -1.20 -14.09 2.84
CA ILE A 93 -0.74 -12.77 2.40
C ILE A 93 -0.89 -12.60 0.88
N GLU A 94 -0.61 -13.62 0.08
CA GLU A 94 -0.79 -13.55 -1.37
C GLU A 94 -2.27 -13.47 -1.76
N GLU A 95 -3.17 -14.13 -1.04
CA GLU A 95 -4.61 -13.98 -1.22
C GLU A 95 -5.04 -12.54 -0.96
N HIS A 96 -4.66 -11.96 0.18
CA HIS A 96 -4.91 -10.54 0.47
C HIS A 96 -4.34 -9.60 -0.59
N ASN A 97 -3.16 -9.90 -1.12
CA ASN A 97 -2.55 -9.08 -2.18
C ASN A 97 -3.32 -9.17 -3.50
N LYS A 98 -3.86 -10.33 -3.85
CA LYS A 98 -4.73 -10.51 -5.02
C LYS A 98 -6.04 -9.73 -4.85
N ASP A 99 -6.71 -9.88 -3.70
CA ASP A 99 -7.95 -9.18 -3.37
C ASP A 99 -7.73 -7.65 -3.36
N ARG A 100 -6.67 -7.17 -2.73
CA ARG A 100 -6.29 -5.76 -2.79
C ARG A 100 -6.12 -5.25 -4.22
N LYS A 101 -5.43 -6.02 -5.09
CA LYS A 101 -5.21 -5.62 -6.50
C LYS A 101 -6.52 -5.56 -7.27
N GLN A 102 -7.42 -6.48 -7.03
CA GLN A 102 -8.74 -6.49 -7.67
C GLN A 102 -9.55 -5.28 -7.23
N LYS A 103 -9.69 -5.06 -5.91
CA LYS A 103 -10.39 -3.89 -5.36
C LYS A 103 -9.78 -2.56 -5.83
N ASP A 104 -8.44 -2.46 -5.86
CA ASP A 104 -7.75 -1.28 -6.40
C ASP A 104 -8.15 -0.98 -7.85
N LYS A 105 -8.18 -2.00 -8.72
CA LYS A 105 -8.59 -1.86 -10.12
C LYS A 105 -10.06 -1.43 -10.26
N GLU A 106 -10.94 -2.07 -9.51
CA GLU A 106 -12.39 -1.81 -9.55
C GLU A 106 -12.72 -0.42 -9.01
N ILE A 107 -12.22 -0.08 -7.83
CA ILE A 107 -12.47 1.22 -7.18
C ILE A 107 -11.86 2.35 -8.01
N THR A 108 -10.66 2.16 -8.54
CA THR A 108 -10.03 3.14 -9.44
C THR A 108 -10.90 3.41 -10.65
N LYS A 109 -11.41 2.37 -11.32
CA LYS A 109 -12.31 2.51 -12.47
C LYS A 109 -13.57 3.29 -12.09
N GLN A 110 -14.24 2.93 -11.01
CA GLN A 110 -15.45 3.61 -10.52
C GLN A 110 -15.18 5.09 -10.20
N ALA A 111 -14.06 5.40 -9.56
CA ALA A 111 -13.69 6.78 -9.23
C ALA A 111 -13.45 7.63 -10.49
N PHE A 112 -12.79 7.08 -11.51
CA PHE A 112 -12.63 7.76 -12.80
C PHE A 112 -13.96 7.97 -13.51
N GLU A 113 -14.85 6.99 -13.51
CA GLU A 113 -16.18 7.09 -14.10
C GLU A 113 -17.03 8.15 -13.38
N GLN A 114 -16.99 8.19 -12.04
CA GLN A 114 -17.67 9.21 -11.25
C GLN A 114 -17.19 10.61 -11.64
N LEU A 115 -15.87 10.83 -11.71
CA LEU A 115 -15.30 12.14 -12.08
C LEU A 115 -15.62 12.54 -13.52
N LYS A 116 -15.64 11.59 -14.45
CA LYS A 116 -16.00 11.84 -15.85
C LYS A 116 -17.44 12.30 -16.00
N ASN A 117 -18.35 11.74 -15.19
CA ASN A 117 -19.78 11.99 -15.26
C ASN A 117 -20.21 13.22 -14.42
N ASP A 118 -19.41 13.63 -13.46
CA ASP A 118 -19.68 14.76 -12.56
C ASP A 118 -19.17 16.07 -13.17
N LYS A 119 -20.03 16.76 -13.93
CA LYS A 119 -19.72 18.07 -14.52
C LYS A 119 -19.36 19.13 -13.47
N SER A 120 -19.77 18.96 -12.21
CA SER A 120 -19.43 19.89 -11.13
C SER A 120 -17.93 19.92 -10.80
N GLN A 121 -17.18 18.89 -11.19
CA GLN A 121 -15.73 18.81 -11.00
C GLN A 121 -14.93 19.65 -12.03
N ILE A 122 -15.60 20.10 -13.11
CA ILE A 122 -14.96 20.92 -14.16
C ILE A 122 -14.54 22.25 -13.53
N GLY A 123 -13.26 22.61 -13.65
CA GLY A 123 -12.70 23.86 -13.12
C GLY A 123 -12.35 23.83 -11.62
N LYS A 124 -12.72 22.81 -10.85
CA LYS A 124 -12.29 22.68 -9.46
C LYS A 124 -10.78 22.44 -9.37
N LYS A 125 -10.16 23.06 -8.36
CA LYS A 125 -8.73 22.93 -8.07
C LYS A 125 -8.37 21.65 -7.28
N THR A 126 -9.38 20.97 -6.74
CA THR A 126 -9.24 19.73 -5.95
C THR A 126 -10.14 18.66 -6.51
N THR A 127 -9.85 17.41 -6.19
CA THR A 127 -10.67 16.25 -6.52
C THR A 127 -11.21 15.63 -5.23
N VAL A 128 -12.52 15.46 -5.15
CA VAL A 128 -13.16 14.77 -4.01
C VAL A 128 -14.15 13.77 -4.58
N VAL A 129 -14.00 12.51 -4.18
CA VAL A 129 -14.90 11.41 -4.56
C VAL A 129 -15.31 10.60 -3.33
N PHE A 130 -16.51 10.07 -3.37
CA PHE A 130 -17.08 9.28 -2.29
C PHE A 130 -17.90 8.12 -2.82
N ASN A 131 -17.76 6.98 -2.14
CA ASN A 131 -18.69 5.86 -2.31
C ASN A 131 -18.68 5.01 -1.03
N THR A 132 -19.85 4.61 -0.56
CA THR A 132 -20.05 3.84 0.67
C THR A 132 -19.38 2.48 0.64
N ASP A 133 -19.26 1.86 -0.53
CA ASP A 133 -18.85 0.47 -0.70
C ASP A 133 -17.35 0.30 -0.96
N TRP A 134 -16.61 1.40 -1.04
CA TRP A 134 -15.18 1.32 -1.27
C TRP A 134 -14.41 0.85 -0.04
N HIS A 135 -13.44 0.00 -0.25
CA HIS A 135 -12.64 -0.57 0.84
C HIS A 135 -11.65 0.45 1.40
N LYS A 136 -11.73 0.75 2.73
CA LYS A 136 -10.89 1.76 3.40
C LYS A 136 -9.37 1.54 3.21
N GLY A 137 -8.91 0.28 3.15
CA GLY A 137 -7.49 -0.05 2.94
C GLY A 137 -6.97 0.25 1.53
N VAL A 138 -7.86 0.56 0.58
CA VAL A 138 -7.54 0.77 -0.84
C VAL A 138 -7.69 2.22 -1.27
N ILE A 139 -8.60 3.00 -0.66
CA ILE A 139 -8.89 4.38 -1.08
C ILE A 139 -7.64 5.28 -1.15
N GLY A 140 -6.63 5.04 -0.32
CA GLY A 140 -5.37 5.78 -0.38
C GLY A 140 -4.52 5.49 -1.63
N ILE A 141 -4.65 4.28 -2.20
CA ILE A 141 -4.01 3.92 -3.47
C ILE A 141 -4.75 4.63 -4.61
N VAL A 142 -6.09 4.59 -4.58
CA VAL A 142 -6.95 5.26 -5.55
C VAL A 142 -6.69 6.77 -5.55
N ALA A 143 -6.59 7.40 -4.38
CA ALA A 143 -6.26 8.83 -4.27
C ALA A 143 -4.92 9.15 -4.96
N SER A 144 -3.89 8.32 -4.78
CA SER A 144 -2.61 8.50 -5.47
C SER A 144 -2.76 8.42 -6.99
N ARG A 145 -3.51 7.45 -7.52
CA ARG A 145 -3.76 7.31 -8.97
C ARG A 145 -4.52 8.51 -9.56
N LEU A 146 -5.49 9.04 -8.81
CA LEU A 146 -6.21 10.23 -9.24
C LEU A 146 -5.29 11.46 -9.27
N VAL A 147 -4.40 11.60 -8.28
CA VAL A 147 -3.36 12.66 -8.29
C VAL A 147 -2.43 12.52 -9.49
N GLU A 148 -1.97 11.31 -9.79
CA GLU A 148 -1.10 11.05 -10.96
C GLU A 148 -1.78 11.43 -12.28
N SER A 149 -3.10 11.22 -12.37
CA SER A 149 -3.86 11.45 -13.62
C SER A 149 -4.32 12.89 -13.78
N TYR A 150 -4.77 13.55 -12.72
CA TYR A 150 -5.35 14.89 -12.78
C TYR A 150 -4.46 16.00 -12.24
N TYR A 151 -3.37 15.64 -11.56
CA TYR A 151 -2.44 16.54 -10.89
C TYR A 151 -3.14 17.58 -9.98
N LYS A 152 -4.06 17.10 -9.17
CA LYS A 152 -4.83 17.90 -8.21
C LYS A 152 -4.76 17.27 -6.82
N PRO A 153 -4.74 18.05 -5.73
CA PRO A 153 -4.97 17.53 -4.39
C PRO A 153 -6.27 16.74 -4.36
N THR A 154 -6.22 15.52 -3.86
CA THR A 154 -7.32 14.57 -3.98
C THR A 154 -7.67 13.95 -2.64
N ILE A 155 -8.95 13.87 -2.32
CA ILE A 155 -9.47 13.09 -1.20
C ILE A 155 -10.45 12.05 -1.73
N VAL A 156 -10.24 10.81 -1.33
CA VAL A 156 -11.16 9.69 -1.61
C VAL A 156 -11.77 9.25 -0.30
N PHE A 157 -13.10 9.30 -0.24
CA PHE A 157 -13.87 8.93 0.94
C PHE A 157 -14.60 7.60 0.74
N THR A 158 -14.84 6.92 1.86
CA THR A 158 -15.74 5.77 1.98
C THR A 158 -16.44 5.77 3.33
N GLN A 159 -17.46 4.93 3.50
CA GLN A 159 -18.09 4.73 4.79
C GLN A 159 -17.49 3.51 5.49
N ASN A 160 -17.16 3.64 6.78
CA ASN A 160 -16.67 2.55 7.59
C ASN A 160 -17.04 2.77 9.05
N ASP A 161 -17.61 1.74 9.68
CA ASP A 161 -17.98 1.75 11.10
C ASP A 161 -18.82 2.97 11.51
N GLY A 162 -19.78 3.39 10.67
CA GLY A 162 -20.65 4.53 10.92
C GLY A 162 -20.02 5.90 10.67
N LEU A 163 -18.77 5.96 10.31
CA LEU A 163 -18.05 7.20 9.95
C LEU A 163 -17.74 7.26 8.45
N ILE A 164 -17.63 8.45 7.93
CA ILE A 164 -17.02 8.69 6.63
C ILE A 164 -15.51 8.79 6.84
N THR A 165 -14.78 7.90 6.21
CA THR A 165 -13.31 7.82 6.31
C THR A 165 -12.67 8.20 4.99
N GLY A 166 -11.70 9.10 5.01
CA GLY A 166 -11.03 9.62 3.83
C GLY A 166 -9.53 9.37 3.83
N SER A 167 -8.99 9.25 2.63
CA SER A 167 -7.54 9.30 2.39
C SER A 167 -7.21 10.40 1.40
N ALA A 168 -6.37 11.33 1.85
CA ALA A 168 -5.94 12.49 1.10
C ALA A 168 -4.53 12.29 0.51
N ARG A 169 -4.32 12.79 -0.69
CA ARG A 169 -3.01 12.86 -1.36
C ARG A 169 -2.84 14.24 -1.99
N SER A 170 -1.61 14.76 -1.92
CA SER A 170 -1.27 16.09 -2.40
C SER A 170 -0.44 16.05 -3.67
N VAL A 171 -0.32 17.22 -4.29
CA VAL A 171 0.64 17.53 -5.36
C VAL A 171 1.84 18.27 -4.78
N LYS A 172 2.89 18.46 -5.59
CA LYS A 172 4.04 19.24 -5.21
C LYS A 172 3.60 20.67 -4.81
N ASP A 173 4.25 21.20 -3.79
CA ASP A 173 4.06 22.58 -3.27
C ASP A 173 2.68 22.89 -2.68
N PHE A 174 1.85 21.87 -2.41
CA PHE A 174 0.58 22.03 -1.72
C PHE A 174 0.57 21.22 -0.41
N ASP A 175 0.34 21.88 0.71
CA ASP A 175 0.26 21.24 2.02
C ASP A 175 -1.19 20.83 2.34
N ILE A 176 -1.50 19.56 2.08
CA ILE A 176 -2.85 19.04 2.30
C ILE A 176 -3.17 18.88 3.80
N TYR A 177 -2.15 18.68 4.64
CA TYR A 177 -2.36 18.54 6.08
C TYR A 177 -2.90 19.85 6.69
N THR A 178 -2.25 20.98 6.40
CA THR A 178 -2.70 22.29 6.88
C THR A 178 -4.11 22.64 6.45
N ILE A 179 -4.50 22.26 5.22
CA ILE A 179 -5.87 22.48 4.74
C ILE A 179 -6.88 21.62 5.49
N ILE A 180 -6.58 20.33 5.72
CA ILE A 180 -7.43 19.45 6.50
C ILE A 180 -7.53 19.91 7.96
N GLU A 181 -6.43 20.36 8.54
CA GLU A 181 -6.39 20.91 9.90
C GLU A 181 -7.30 22.14 10.06
N SER A 182 -7.36 23.01 9.04
CA SER A 182 -8.27 24.16 9.07
C SER A 182 -9.76 23.78 9.11
N CYS A 183 -10.08 22.55 8.69
CA CYS A 183 -11.41 21.97 8.75
C CYS A 183 -11.63 21.05 9.98
N SER A 184 -10.72 21.07 10.96
CA SER A 184 -10.73 20.15 12.12
C SER A 184 -12.04 20.15 12.89
N HIS A 185 -12.78 21.27 12.92
CA HIS A 185 -14.08 21.38 13.56
C HIS A 185 -15.17 20.47 12.94
N LEU A 186 -14.99 19.98 11.71
CA LEU A 186 -15.88 19.03 11.03
C LEU A 186 -15.44 17.58 11.22
N LEU A 187 -14.21 17.35 11.68
CA LEU A 187 -13.58 16.03 11.71
C LEU A 187 -13.65 15.40 13.09
N THR A 188 -13.84 14.08 13.12
CA THR A 188 -13.68 13.29 14.34
C THR A 188 -12.23 12.93 14.60
N HIS A 189 -11.48 12.63 13.53
CA HIS A 189 -10.06 12.30 13.57
C HIS A 189 -9.40 12.75 12.28
N PHE A 190 -8.17 13.21 12.37
CA PHE A 190 -7.31 13.42 11.21
C PHE A 190 -5.84 13.27 11.61
N GLY A 191 -4.98 13.02 10.63
CA GLY A 191 -3.53 12.92 10.84
C GLY A 191 -2.80 12.68 9.53
N GLY A 192 -1.53 13.05 9.50
CA GLY A 192 -0.74 12.90 8.29
C GLY A 192 0.43 13.87 8.22
N HIS A 193 0.76 14.25 7.02
CA HIS A 193 1.83 15.20 6.70
C HIS A 193 1.53 15.92 5.39
N LYS A 194 2.35 16.88 4.99
CA LYS A 194 2.21 17.72 3.79
C LYS A 194 1.71 16.99 2.54
N PHE A 195 2.11 15.75 2.32
CA PHE A 195 1.81 15.01 1.07
C PHE A 195 0.68 14.01 1.17
N ALA A 196 0.32 13.58 2.38
CA ALA A 196 -0.72 12.59 2.59
C ALA A 196 -1.34 12.71 3.97
N ALA A 197 -2.66 12.56 4.05
CA ALA A 197 -3.38 12.54 5.32
C ALA A 197 -4.52 11.52 5.30
N GLY A 198 -4.88 11.06 6.49
CA GLY A 198 -6.11 10.32 6.76
C GLY A 198 -7.05 11.21 7.58
N LEU A 199 -8.35 11.06 7.36
CA LEU A 199 -9.36 11.82 8.09
C LEU A 199 -10.65 11.01 8.25
N SER A 200 -11.41 11.34 9.27
CA SER A 200 -12.73 10.76 9.49
C SER A 200 -13.69 11.85 9.96
N LEU A 201 -14.93 11.78 9.53
CA LEU A 201 -16.00 12.69 9.92
C LEU A 201 -17.31 11.92 10.10
N LYS A 202 -18.26 12.55 10.76
CA LYS A 202 -19.60 12.01 10.88
C LYS A 202 -20.36 12.20 9.56
N PRO A 203 -21.35 11.31 9.25
CA PRO A 203 -22.12 11.43 8.00
C PRO A 203 -22.91 12.75 7.85
N GLU A 204 -23.23 13.40 8.96
CA GLU A 204 -23.94 14.69 8.96
C GLU A 204 -23.07 15.91 8.64
N ASN A 205 -21.74 15.76 8.64
CA ASN A 205 -20.76 16.80 8.30
C ASN A 205 -20.31 16.70 6.85
#